data_6c6c8267c0259fd0281ec9d05b1cd7dd
#
_entry.id   6c6c8267c0259fd0281ec9d05b1cd7dd
#
_cell.length_a   1.000
_cell.length_b   1.000
_cell.length_c   1.000
_cell.angle_alpha   90.00
_cell.angle_beta   90.00
_cell.angle_gamma   90.00
#
_symmetry.space_group_name_H-M   'P 1'
#
loop_
_entity.id
_entity.type
_entity.pdbx_description
1 polymer ?
#
loop_
_entity_poly.entity_id
_entity_poly.type
_entity_poly.pdbx_seq_one_letter_code
_entity_poly.pdbx_strand_id
1 'polypeptide(L)'
;MLEYIQAAIKLGLPLLLMSWWVYSALYRKKLINKNADRGETERAVKNYRKEFKQAEKAKKAALKKKAFSEVDSGHEDDYWTAKWMRFGGGFYGLTAVWTFLYLEVKDIWQFIIGFPTFVEEFSGGPFDLLLMFLKNQIMNFASAFSWIVQWADGFSLIYFLSAYLGYWAGQNLAKKWDAKRQLARLFVRLKANKKRFL
;
A
#
# COMPACT_ATOMS: atom_id res chain seq x y z
N MET A 1 10.92 17.39 19.28
CA MET A 1 11.28 17.74 17.92
C MET A 1 11.65 16.51 17.07
N LEU A 2 12.47 15.61 17.60
CA LEU A 2 12.89 14.38 16.89
C LEU A 2 11.71 13.47 16.53
N GLU A 3 10.71 13.32 17.38
CA GLU A 3 9.52 12.50 17.16
C GLU A 3 8.67 13.00 15.98
N TYR A 4 8.52 14.31 15.82
CA TYR A 4 7.80 14.89 14.68
C TYR A 4 8.46 14.54 13.34
N ILE A 5 9.80 14.63 13.30
CA ILE A 5 10.58 14.28 12.12
C ILE A 5 10.46 12.78 11.83
N GLN A 6 10.56 11.96 12.86
CA GLN A 6 10.39 10.50 12.71
C GLN A 6 8.99 10.14 12.24
N ALA A 7 7.93 10.72 12.79
CA ALA A 7 6.56 10.49 12.36
C ALA A 7 6.34 10.94 10.90
N ALA A 8 6.88 12.10 10.53
CA ALA A 8 6.81 12.60 9.17
C ALA A 8 7.52 11.68 8.16
N ILE A 9 8.71 11.18 8.50
CA ILE A 9 9.49 10.29 7.62
C ILE A 9 8.89 8.89 7.57
N LYS A 10 8.52 8.31 8.71
CA LYS A 10 8.06 6.92 8.79
C LYS A 10 6.64 6.72 8.28
N LEU A 11 5.75 7.70 8.47
CA LEU A 11 4.34 7.61 8.07
C LEU A 11 3.91 8.72 7.10
N GLY A 12 4.23 9.97 7.38
CA GLY A 12 3.77 11.11 6.58
C GLY A 12 4.21 11.02 5.12
N LEU A 13 5.50 10.89 4.88
CA LEU A 13 6.09 10.84 3.54
C LEU A 13 5.66 9.60 2.74
N PRO A 14 5.71 8.37 3.28
CA PRO A 14 5.21 7.21 2.55
C PRO A 14 3.73 7.31 2.19
N LEU A 15 2.89 7.76 3.10
CA LEU A 15 1.46 7.93 2.83
C LEU A 15 1.18 9.04 1.81
N LEU A 16 1.98 10.10 1.79
CA LEU A 16 1.93 11.11 0.74
C LEU A 16 2.21 10.48 -0.63
N LEU A 17 3.30 9.72 -0.75
CA LEU A 17 3.68 9.09 -2.01
C LEU A 17 2.66 8.04 -2.46
N MET A 18 2.22 7.18 -1.56
CA MET A 18 1.24 6.14 -1.88
C MET A 18 -0.13 6.73 -2.24
N SER A 19 -0.62 7.72 -1.49
CA SER A 19 -1.89 8.37 -1.80
C SER A 19 -1.81 9.13 -3.13
N TRP A 20 -0.69 9.85 -3.37
CA TRP A 20 -0.45 10.50 -4.66
C TRP A 20 -0.51 9.49 -5.83
N TRP A 21 0.16 8.34 -5.69
CA TRP A 21 0.16 7.30 -6.72
C TRP A 21 -1.24 6.73 -6.96
N VAL A 22 -1.92 6.29 -5.89
CA VAL A 22 -3.24 5.65 -5.98
C VAL A 22 -4.29 6.63 -6.52
N TYR A 23 -4.36 7.86 -5.99
CA TYR A 23 -5.33 8.84 -6.46
C TYR A 23 -5.04 9.32 -7.88
N SER A 24 -3.77 9.43 -8.28
CA SER A 24 -3.43 9.68 -9.68
C SER A 24 -3.94 8.59 -10.61
N ALA A 25 -3.87 7.32 -10.19
CA ALA A 25 -4.43 6.21 -10.96
C ALA A 25 -5.96 6.29 -11.07
N LEU A 26 -6.67 6.59 -9.96
CA LEU A 26 -8.12 6.75 -9.95
C LEU A 26 -8.60 7.92 -10.82
N TYR A 27 -7.91 9.06 -10.78
CA TYR A 27 -8.20 10.21 -11.64
C TYR A 27 -7.94 9.91 -13.12
N ARG A 28 -6.88 9.15 -13.44
CA ARG A 28 -6.57 8.74 -14.81
C ARG A 28 -7.61 7.78 -15.37
N LYS A 29 -8.09 6.85 -14.55
CA LYS A 29 -9.18 5.92 -14.90
C LYS A 29 -10.57 6.58 -14.91
N LYS A 30 -10.67 7.87 -14.61
CA LYS A 30 -11.92 8.64 -14.50
C LYS A 30 -12.92 8.06 -13.48
N LEU A 31 -12.43 7.28 -12.52
CA LEU A 31 -13.24 6.72 -11.43
C LEU A 31 -13.65 7.79 -10.42
N ILE A 32 -12.86 8.87 -10.33
CA ILE A 32 -13.13 10.03 -9.48
C ILE A 32 -12.94 11.28 -10.33
N ASN A 33 -13.85 12.25 -10.16
CA ASN A 33 -13.70 13.55 -10.79
C ASN A 33 -12.65 14.39 -10.06
N LYS A 34 -11.75 15.07 -10.79
CA LYS A 34 -10.72 15.94 -10.20
C LYS A 34 -11.30 17.15 -9.44
N ASN A 35 -12.47 17.61 -9.87
CA ASN A 35 -13.16 18.74 -9.24
C ASN A 35 -14.09 18.29 -8.10
N ALA A 36 -14.17 16.99 -7.83
CA ALA A 36 -15.00 16.45 -6.76
C ALA A 36 -14.55 17.00 -5.40
N ASP A 37 -15.54 17.34 -4.58
CA ASP A 37 -15.32 17.63 -3.17
C ASP A 37 -14.80 16.38 -2.44
N ARG A 38 -14.30 16.59 -1.22
CA ARG A 38 -13.76 15.51 -0.38
C ARG A 38 -14.82 14.44 -0.12
N GLY A 39 -16.05 14.86 0.22
CA GLY A 39 -17.14 13.92 0.47
C GLY A 39 -17.52 13.09 -0.76
N GLU A 40 -17.53 13.68 -1.93
CA GLU A 40 -17.75 12.99 -3.20
C GLU A 40 -16.63 12.03 -3.53
N THR A 41 -15.37 12.43 -3.29
CA THR A 41 -14.19 11.58 -3.48
C THR A 41 -14.26 10.34 -2.59
N GLU A 42 -14.61 10.49 -1.32
CA GLU A 42 -14.76 9.38 -0.37
C GLU A 42 -15.92 8.44 -0.78
N ARG A 43 -17.05 9.00 -1.22
CA ARG A 43 -18.19 8.21 -1.74
C ARG A 43 -17.80 7.42 -2.99
N ALA A 44 -17.08 8.04 -3.93
CA ALA A 44 -16.61 7.39 -5.15
C ALA A 44 -15.67 6.22 -4.82
N VAL A 45 -14.70 6.40 -3.92
CA VAL A 45 -13.80 5.34 -3.44
C VAL A 45 -14.59 4.21 -2.78
N LYS A 46 -15.60 4.53 -1.95
CA LYS A 46 -16.45 3.53 -1.29
C LYS A 46 -17.28 2.72 -2.29
N ASN A 47 -17.81 3.37 -3.32
CA ASN A 47 -18.58 2.70 -4.38
C ASN A 47 -17.67 1.79 -5.20
N TYR A 48 -16.53 2.29 -5.65
CA TYR A 48 -15.53 1.49 -6.36
C TYR A 48 -15.09 0.26 -5.56
N ARG A 49 -14.90 0.40 -4.24
CA ARG A 49 -14.60 -0.74 -3.36
C ARG A 49 -15.72 -1.78 -3.33
N LYS A 50 -16.99 -1.36 -3.36
CA LYS A 50 -18.13 -2.29 -3.40
C LYS A 50 -18.12 -3.08 -4.72
N GLU A 51 -17.95 -2.40 -5.83
CA GLU A 51 -17.86 -3.01 -7.16
C GLU A 51 -16.67 -3.99 -7.26
N PHE A 52 -15.49 -3.58 -6.78
CA PHE A 52 -14.32 -4.44 -6.71
C PHE A 52 -14.56 -5.72 -5.93
N LYS A 53 -15.19 -5.63 -4.73
CA LYS A 53 -15.54 -6.81 -3.93
C LYS A 53 -16.56 -7.72 -4.62
N GLN A 54 -17.53 -7.15 -5.33
CA GLN A 54 -18.52 -7.93 -6.08
C GLN A 54 -17.86 -8.66 -7.25
N ALA A 55 -17.00 -7.98 -8.00
CA ALA A 55 -16.23 -8.57 -9.09
C ALA A 55 -15.30 -9.70 -8.58
N GLU A 56 -14.62 -9.51 -7.45
CA GLU A 56 -13.78 -10.56 -6.84
C GLU A 56 -14.60 -11.79 -6.40
N LYS A 57 -15.79 -11.57 -5.82
CA LYS A 57 -16.71 -12.66 -5.46
C LYS A 57 -17.23 -13.41 -6.70
N ALA A 58 -17.59 -12.69 -7.74
CA ALA A 58 -18.03 -13.27 -9.01
C ALA A 58 -16.94 -14.13 -9.65
N LYS A 59 -15.68 -13.64 -9.70
CA LYS A 59 -14.52 -14.41 -10.16
C LYS A 59 -14.32 -15.70 -9.36
N LYS A 60 -14.37 -15.62 -8.04
CA LYS A 60 -14.23 -16.81 -7.18
C LYS A 60 -15.38 -17.81 -7.39
N ALA A 61 -16.59 -17.34 -7.62
CA ALA A 61 -17.74 -18.20 -7.91
C ALA A 61 -17.63 -18.88 -9.27
N ALA A 62 -17.15 -18.15 -10.30
CA ALA A 62 -16.92 -18.70 -11.63
C ALA A 62 -15.81 -19.77 -11.63
N LEU A 63 -14.70 -19.54 -10.91
CA LEU A 63 -13.64 -20.53 -10.72
C LEU A 63 -14.10 -21.80 -10.03
N LYS A 64 -15.00 -21.69 -9.03
CA LYS A 64 -15.58 -22.86 -8.35
C LYS A 64 -16.52 -23.67 -9.25
N LYS A 65 -17.21 -23.03 -10.20
CA LYS A 65 -18.14 -23.70 -11.13
C LYS A 65 -17.47 -24.36 -12.33
N LYS A 66 -16.10 -24.36 -12.43
CA LYS A 66 -15.34 -24.86 -13.59
C LYS A 66 -15.83 -24.34 -14.95
N ALA A 67 -16.55 -23.25 -14.96
CA ALA A 67 -16.95 -22.55 -16.16
C ALA A 67 -15.74 -21.73 -16.63
N PHE A 68 -14.84 -22.38 -17.36
CA PHE A 68 -13.73 -21.74 -18.08
C PHE A 68 -14.30 -21.07 -19.34
N SER A 69 -15.06 -20.02 -19.17
CA SER A 69 -15.29 -19.03 -20.21
C SER A 69 -14.61 -17.76 -19.74
N GLU A 70 -13.80 -17.19 -20.61
CA GLU A 70 -13.11 -15.92 -20.42
C GLU A 70 -14.04 -14.88 -19.83
N VAL A 71 -14.04 -14.76 -18.52
CA VAL A 71 -14.57 -13.57 -17.86
C VAL A 71 -13.48 -12.54 -18.01
N ASP A 72 -13.52 -11.84 -19.16
CA ASP A 72 -12.77 -10.61 -19.38
C ASP A 72 -13.06 -9.66 -18.21
N SER A 73 -12.17 -9.64 -17.28
CA SER A 73 -12.22 -8.68 -16.20
C SER A 73 -11.65 -7.37 -16.74
N GLY A 74 -12.46 -6.60 -17.42
CA GLY A 74 -12.15 -5.28 -17.95
C GLY A 74 -11.67 -4.22 -16.95
N HIS A 75 -11.19 -4.64 -15.81
CA HIS A 75 -10.50 -3.85 -14.81
C HIS A 75 -9.12 -4.46 -14.58
N GLU A 76 -8.16 -4.12 -15.44
CA GLU A 76 -6.75 -4.22 -15.08
C GLU A 76 -6.46 -3.20 -13.97
N ASP A 77 -6.77 -3.60 -12.74
CA ASP A 77 -6.38 -2.80 -11.60
C ASP A 77 -4.90 -2.97 -11.36
N ASP A 78 -4.18 -1.85 -11.26
CA ASP A 78 -2.80 -1.87 -10.80
C ASP A 78 -2.75 -2.64 -9.48
N TYR A 79 -1.79 -3.55 -9.33
CA TYR A 79 -1.60 -4.39 -8.13
C TYR A 79 -1.79 -3.62 -6.81
N TRP A 80 -1.27 -2.40 -6.73
CA TRP A 80 -1.37 -1.53 -5.55
C TRP A 80 -2.80 -1.06 -5.27
N THR A 81 -3.54 -0.71 -6.31
CA THR A 81 -4.96 -0.31 -6.18
C THR A 81 -5.80 -1.49 -5.69
N ALA A 82 -5.57 -2.69 -6.22
CA ALA A 82 -6.27 -3.90 -5.79
C ALA A 82 -5.94 -4.24 -4.32
N LYS A 83 -4.66 -4.18 -3.94
CA LYS A 83 -4.23 -4.42 -2.56
C LYS A 83 -4.84 -3.41 -1.59
N TRP A 84 -4.80 -2.13 -1.91
CA TRP A 84 -5.42 -1.08 -1.12
C TRP A 84 -6.93 -1.28 -0.94
N MET A 85 -7.66 -1.68 -2.00
CA MET A 85 -9.10 -1.96 -1.91
C MET A 85 -9.40 -3.15 -0.99
N ARG A 86 -8.56 -4.15 -0.95
CA ARG A 86 -8.68 -5.30 -0.02
C ARG A 86 -8.51 -4.86 1.44
N PHE A 87 -7.56 -3.98 1.73
CA PHE A 87 -7.34 -3.42 3.07
C PHE A 87 -8.38 -2.39 3.51
N GLY A 88 -9.40 -2.14 2.72
CA GLY A 88 -10.53 -1.31 3.12
C GLY A 88 -10.68 -0.03 2.32
N GLY A 89 -9.72 0.36 1.51
CA GLY A 89 -9.71 1.63 0.79
C GLY A 89 -9.56 2.84 1.73
N GLY A 90 -9.52 4.05 1.17
CA GLY A 90 -9.40 5.27 1.95
C GLY A 90 -8.11 5.39 2.77
N PHE A 91 -8.13 6.30 3.73
CA PHE A 91 -6.98 6.58 4.61
C PHE A 91 -6.52 5.35 5.40
N TYR A 92 -7.45 4.71 6.09
CA TYR A 92 -7.16 3.56 6.95
C TYR A 92 -6.55 2.39 6.15
N GLY A 93 -7.14 2.08 4.99
CA GLY A 93 -6.64 1.00 4.14
C GLY A 93 -5.23 1.28 3.61
N LEU A 94 -4.92 2.54 3.27
CA LEU A 94 -3.59 2.90 2.79
C LEU A 94 -2.54 2.80 3.89
N THR A 95 -2.88 3.25 5.09
CA THR A 95 -2.00 3.16 6.27
C THR A 95 -1.76 1.70 6.66
N ALA A 96 -2.79 0.85 6.61
CA ALA A 96 -2.65 -0.57 6.85
C ALA A 96 -1.74 -1.26 5.82
N VAL A 97 -1.88 -0.92 4.52
CA VAL A 97 -0.98 -1.44 3.47
C VAL A 97 0.46 -1.01 3.72
N TRP A 98 0.70 0.26 4.07
CA TRP A 98 2.05 0.74 4.40
C TRP A 98 2.64 0.03 5.60
N THR A 99 1.87 -0.10 6.69
CA THR A 99 2.33 -0.79 7.91
C THR A 99 2.66 -2.25 7.62
N PHE A 100 1.83 -2.93 6.83
CA PHE A 100 2.11 -4.30 6.40
C PHE A 100 3.45 -4.38 5.65
N LEU A 101 3.67 -3.52 4.66
CA LEU A 101 4.93 -3.49 3.91
C LEU A 101 6.14 -3.19 4.78
N TYR A 102 5.99 -2.27 5.73
CA TYR A 102 7.06 -1.94 6.65
C TYR A 102 7.44 -3.13 7.54
N LEU A 103 6.46 -3.86 8.06
CA LEU A 103 6.70 -5.06 8.87
C LEU A 103 7.37 -6.15 8.04
N GLU A 104 6.89 -6.41 6.82
CA GLU A 104 7.52 -7.38 5.91
C GLU A 104 8.99 -7.05 5.61
N VAL A 105 9.28 -5.79 5.28
CA VAL A 105 10.67 -5.35 5.02
C VAL A 105 11.53 -5.49 6.27
N LYS A 106 11.00 -5.13 7.45
CA LYS A 106 11.69 -5.27 8.72
C LYS A 106 12.02 -6.74 9.01
N ASP A 107 11.06 -7.64 8.82
CA ASP A 107 11.25 -9.07 9.07
C ASP A 107 12.26 -9.69 8.09
N ILE A 108 12.19 -9.35 6.81
CA ILE A 108 13.18 -9.76 5.82
C ILE A 108 14.58 -9.26 6.23
N TRP A 109 14.68 -8.01 6.65
CA TRP A 109 15.95 -7.42 7.09
C TRP A 109 16.51 -8.13 8.31
N GLN A 110 15.68 -8.39 9.33
CA GLN A 110 16.06 -9.13 10.53
C GLN A 110 16.48 -10.56 10.19
N PHE A 111 15.77 -11.22 9.28
CA PHE A 111 16.13 -12.55 8.81
C PHE A 111 17.49 -12.57 8.12
N ILE A 112 17.77 -11.60 7.23
CA ILE A 112 19.06 -11.52 6.53
C ILE A 112 20.21 -11.33 7.52
N ILE A 113 20.06 -10.42 8.50
CA ILE A 113 21.11 -10.16 9.49
C ILE A 113 21.26 -11.34 10.45
N GLY A 114 20.16 -11.94 10.89
CA GLY A 114 20.14 -13.07 11.83
C GLY A 114 20.35 -14.45 11.18
N PHE A 115 20.54 -14.51 9.87
CA PHE A 115 20.62 -15.77 9.14
C PHE A 115 21.71 -16.73 9.65
N PRO A 116 22.95 -16.29 9.96
CA PRO A 116 23.99 -17.18 10.50
C PRO A 116 23.54 -17.84 11.82
N THR A 117 23.04 -17.07 12.77
CA THR A 117 22.54 -17.56 14.06
C THR A 117 21.32 -18.47 13.88
N PHE A 118 20.44 -18.11 12.94
CA PHE A 118 19.27 -18.91 12.61
C PHE A 118 19.66 -20.31 12.12
N VAL A 119 20.66 -20.42 11.25
CA VAL A 119 21.12 -21.72 10.71
C VAL A 119 21.73 -22.59 11.81
N GLU A 120 22.43 -21.99 12.78
CA GLU A 120 23.03 -22.72 13.91
C GLU A 120 21.99 -23.21 14.92
N GLU A 121 20.96 -22.41 15.19
CA GLU A 121 19.96 -22.68 16.22
C GLU A 121 18.74 -23.47 15.70
N PHE A 122 18.46 -23.41 14.38
CA PHE A 122 17.28 -24.03 13.82
C PHE A 122 17.44 -25.55 13.68
N SER A 123 16.76 -26.27 14.57
CA SER A 123 16.71 -27.75 14.57
C SER A 123 15.45 -28.33 13.91
N GLY A 124 14.59 -27.49 13.36
CA GLY A 124 13.32 -27.87 12.75
C GLY A 124 13.45 -28.37 11.31
N GLY A 125 12.39 -29.00 10.81
CA GLY A 125 12.29 -29.45 9.42
C GLY A 125 11.77 -28.36 8.47
N PRO A 126 11.74 -28.60 7.14
CA PRO A 126 11.19 -27.66 6.17
C PRO A 126 9.72 -27.28 6.45
N PHE A 127 8.96 -28.16 7.07
CA PHE A 127 7.57 -27.91 7.47
C PHE A 127 7.49 -26.89 8.60
N ASP A 128 8.39 -26.94 9.56
CA ASP A 128 8.45 -25.98 10.68
C ASP A 128 8.81 -24.58 10.18
N LEU A 129 9.71 -24.47 9.19
CA LEU A 129 10.01 -23.22 8.50
C LEU A 129 8.78 -22.63 7.83
N LEU A 130 8.01 -23.47 7.11
CA LEU A 130 6.79 -23.02 6.46
C LEU A 130 5.75 -22.52 7.47
N LEU A 131 5.58 -23.25 8.57
CA LEU A 131 4.65 -22.85 9.65
C LEU A 131 5.09 -21.54 10.31
N MET A 132 6.39 -21.38 10.58
CA MET A 132 6.95 -20.14 11.13
C MET A 132 6.70 -18.96 10.19
N PHE A 133 6.96 -19.13 8.89
CA PHE A 133 6.69 -18.10 7.89
C PHE A 133 5.21 -17.74 7.83
N LEU A 134 4.31 -18.72 7.74
CA LEU A 134 2.85 -18.50 7.70
C LEU A 134 2.36 -17.77 8.97
N LYS A 135 2.83 -18.19 10.15
CA LYS A 135 2.52 -17.52 11.40
C LYS A 135 2.92 -16.06 11.37
N ASN A 136 4.14 -15.76 10.91
CA ASN A 136 4.66 -14.40 10.81
C ASN A 136 3.81 -13.53 9.85
N GLN A 137 3.44 -14.08 8.68
CA GLN A 137 2.58 -13.41 7.71
C GLN A 137 1.20 -13.07 8.29
N ILE A 138 0.59 -14.00 9.05
CA ILE A 138 -0.70 -13.77 9.71
C ILE A 138 -0.57 -12.69 10.78
N MET A 139 0.50 -12.72 11.58
CA MET A 139 0.76 -11.71 12.62
C MET A 139 1.00 -10.33 12.02
N ASN A 140 1.80 -10.22 10.95
CA ASN A 140 2.03 -8.95 10.26
C ASN A 140 0.75 -8.39 9.65
N PHE A 141 -0.07 -9.27 9.07
CA PHE A 141 -1.36 -8.88 8.54
C PHE A 141 -2.30 -8.34 9.65
N ALA A 142 -2.42 -9.04 10.77
CA ALA A 142 -3.21 -8.61 11.91
C ALA A 142 -2.70 -7.28 12.50
N SER A 143 -1.38 -7.15 12.68
CA SER A 143 -0.72 -5.95 13.17
C SER A 143 -0.91 -4.74 12.25
N ALA A 144 -0.99 -4.95 10.94
CA ALA A 144 -1.25 -3.89 9.99
C ALA A 144 -2.64 -3.25 10.16
N PHE A 145 -3.64 -3.99 10.61
CA PHE A 145 -4.95 -3.42 10.96
C PHE A 145 -4.92 -2.63 12.27
N SER A 146 -4.00 -2.96 13.17
CA SER A 146 -3.77 -2.24 14.41
C SER A 146 -2.64 -1.21 14.28
N TRP A 147 -2.47 -0.64 13.09
CA TRP A 147 -1.35 0.24 12.75
C TRP A 147 -1.11 1.38 13.75
N ILE A 148 -2.18 1.91 14.37
CA ILE A 148 -2.08 2.97 15.39
C ILE A 148 -1.23 2.50 16.58
N VAL A 149 -1.44 1.25 17.02
CA VAL A 149 -0.70 0.65 18.13
C VAL A 149 0.75 0.37 17.75
N GLN A 150 0.98 -0.06 16.49
CA GLN A 150 2.31 -0.39 15.98
C GLN A 150 3.25 0.83 15.90
N TRP A 151 2.70 2.02 15.61
CA TRP A 151 3.49 3.22 15.40
C TRP A 151 3.60 4.12 16.63
N ALA A 152 2.75 3.89 17.61
CA ALA A 152 2.75 4.64 18.85
C ALA A 152 3.31 3.76 19.98
N ASP A 153 4.50 4.09 20.47
CA ASP A 153 4.92 3.68 21.80
C ASP A 153 4.06 4.45 22.83
N GLY A 154 2.80 3.99 23.00
CA GLY A 154 1.75 4.79 23.62
C GLY A 154 1.10 5.72 22.56
N PHE A 155 -0.19 5.83 22.58
CA PHE A 155 -1.07 6.54 21.64
C PHE A 155 -0.56 7.96 21.28
N SER A 156 0.39 8.06 20.34
CA SER A 156 0.95 9.34 19.91
C SER A 156 0.10 9.93 18.78
N LEU A 157 -0.66 10.96 19.11
CA LEU A 157 -1.46 11.75 18.16
C LEU A 157 -0.61 12.28 16.99
N ILE A 158 0.69 12.46 17.21
CA ILE A 158 1.65 12.97 16.22
C ILE A 158 1.76 12.03 15.02
N TYR A 159 1.84 10.71 15.24
CA TYR A 159 1.90 9.72 14.16
C TYR A 159 0.61 9.69 13.36
N PHE A 160 -0.54 9.78 14.04
CA PHE A 160 -1.84 9.86 13.37
C PHE A 160 -1.96 11.11 12.51
N LEU A 161 -1.60 12.28 13.05
CA LEU A 161 -1.65 13.55 12.34
C LEU A 161 -0.69 13.55 11.15
N SER A 162 0.55 13.06 11.32
CA SER A 162 1.52 12.94 10.21
C SER A 162 1.02 12.04 9.10
N ALA A 163 0.44 10.89 9.45
CA ALA A 163 -0.17 9.96 8.50
C ALA A 163 -1.31 10.63 7.72
N TYR A 164 -2.22 11.31 8.44
CA TYR A 164 -3.37 11.96 7.85
C TYR A 164 -2.98 13.14 6.95
N LEU A 165 -2.04 13.99 7.39
CA LEU A 165 -1.52 15.09 6.59
C LEU A 165 -0.83 14.60 5.33
N GLY A 166 -0.01 13.54 5.43
CA GLY A 166 0.62 12.90 4.29
C GLY A 166 -0.41 12.39 3.28
N TYR A 167 -1.41 11.66 3.76
CA TYR A 167 -2.50 11.17 2.92
C TYR A 167 -3.26 12.30 2.21
N TRP A 168 -3.64 13.34 2.94
CA TRP A 168 -4.35 14.51 2.40
C TRP A 168 -3.49 15.27 1.38
N ALA A 169 -2.22 15.51 1.70
CA ALA A 169 -1.28 16.17 0.79
C ALA A 169 -1.11 15.39 -0.52
N GLY A 170 -1.00 14.05 -0.44
CA GLY A 170 -0.90 13.18 -1.60
C GLY A 170 -2.14 13.22 -2.50
N GLN A 171 -3.35 13.24 -1.91
CA GLN A 171 -4.59 13.45 -2.67
C GLN A 171 -4.59 14.78 -3.44
N ASN A 172 -4.22 15.87 -2.77
CA ASN A 172 -4.17 17.19 -3.39
C ASN A 172 -3.09 17.27 -4.48
N LEU A 173 -1.96 16.61 -4.27
CA LEU A 173 -0.90 16.51 -5.26
C LEU A 173 -1.39 15.75 -6.52
N ALA A 174 -2.16 14.68 -6.33
CA ALA A 174 -2.74 13.89 -7.42
C ALA A 174 -3.72 14.67 -8.29
N LYS A 175 -4.47 15.62 -7.71
CA LYS A 175 -5.35 16.54 -8.47
C LYS A 175 -4.54 17.40 -9.45
N LYS A 176 -3.37 17.87 -9.03
CA LYS A 176 -2.52 18.79 -9.81
C LYS A 176 -1.59 18.04 -10.76
N TRP A 177 -0.96 16.98 -10.29
CA TRP A 177 0.13 16.29 -10.98
C TRP A 177 -0.10 14.78 -11.02
N ASP A 178 -0.13 14.21 -12.24
CA ASP A 178 -0.20 12.77 -12.45
C ASP A 178 1.15 12.11 -12.08
N ALA A 179 1.15 11.22 -11.11
CA ALA A 179 2.35 10.57 -10.59
C ALA A 179 3.13 9.81 -11.68
N LYS A 180 2.45 9.05 -12.55
CA LYS A 180 3.09 8.27 -13.61
C LYS A 180 3.80 9.18 -14.62
N ARG A 181 3.16 10.29 -15.01
CA ARG A 181 3.75 11.27 -15.93
C ARG A 181 4.97 11.96 -15.32
N GLN A 182 4.90 12.32 -14.04
CA GLN A 182 6.02 12.97 -13.34
C GLN A 182 7.22 12.03 -13.20
N LEU A 183 7.00 10.79 -12.80
CA LEU A 183 8.07 9.79 -12.72
C LEU A 183 8.70 9.55 -14.09
N ALA A 184 7.91 9.40 -15.15
CA ALA A 184 8.46 9.25 -16.51
C ALA A 184 9.37 10.45 -16.90
N ARG A 185 8.96 11.69 -16.59
CA ARG A 185 9.80 12.89 -16.82
C ARG A 185 11.08 12.86 -16.02
N LEU A 186 11.05 12.43 -14.75
CA LEU A 186 12.25 12.31 -13.92
C LEU A 186 13.22 11.27 -14.49
N PHE A 187 12.74 10.10 -14.90
CA PHE A 187 13.59 9.08 -15.53
C PHE A 187 14.25 9.58 -16.80
N VAL A 188 13.51 10.30 -17.65
CA VAL A 188 14.09 10.90 -18.88
C VAL A 188 15.18 11.91 -18.53
N ARG A 189 14.96 12.77 -17.53
CA ARG A 189 15.97 13.76 -17.08
C ARG A 189 17.22 13.09 -16.51
N LEU A 190 17.05 12.07 -15.66
CA LEU A 190 18.16 11.32 -15.07
C LEU A 190 19.00 10.62 -16.16
N LYS A 191 18.34 10.02 -17.15
CA LYS A 191 19.01 9.38 -18.30
C LYS A 191 19.76 10.41 -19.16
N ALA A 192 19.20 11.59 -19.37
CA ALA A 192 19.86 12.67 -20.10
C ALA A 192 21.08 13.21 -19.35
N ASN A 193 20.99 13.39 -18.03
CA ASN A 193 22.13 13.83 -17.22
C ASN A 193 23.26 12.79 -17.21
N LYS A 194 22.94 11.49 -17.10
CA LYS A 194 23.97 10.44 -17.15
C LYS A 194 24.79 10.46 -18.44
N LYS A 195 24.17 10.84 -19.59
CA LYS A 195 24.89 10.99 -20.88
C LYS A 195 25.81 12.21 -20.97
N ARG A 196 25.66 13.19 -20.04
CA ARG A 196 26.53 14.37 -20.00
C ARG A 196 27.79 14.16 -19.15
N PHE A 197 27.82 13.13 -18.32
CA PHE A 197 28.94 12.80 -17.44
C PHE A 197 29.75 11.59 -17.90
N LEU A 198 29.39 11.00 -19.04
CA LEU A 198 30.14 9.98 -19.78
C LEU A 198 30.65 10.56 -21.10
#